data_4cf7686b27abe4acaa0e7bd9a973a455
#
_entry.id   4cf7686b27abe4acaa0e7bd9a973a455
#
_cell.length_a   1.000
_cell.length_b   1.000
_cell.length_c   1.000
_cell.angle_alpha   90.00
_cell.angle_beta   90.00
_cell.angle_gamma   90.00
#
_symmetry.space_group_name_H-M   'P 1'
#
loop_
_entity.id
_entity.type
_entity.pdbx_description
1 polymer ?
#
loop_
_entity_poly.entity_id
_entity_poly.type
_entity_poly.pdbx_seq_one_letter_code
_entity_poly.pdbx_strand_id
1 'polypeptide(L)'
;MASKVKKYLNILPQTPYLLIFIPFFVVTKQLNFNMKRIVIFASGSGSNAENIIKHFQSTKTAVVTHVLSNNEHAKVFERCEKLNIDASLFDRESFTKDDTVLNFLHVEADIIILAGFLWRIPAKIVEAFPNKIINIHPALLPKYGGKGMYGMNVHKAVKENNETETGITIHYVNENYDEGAIIFQATTNLVPTDTADDIAAKIHVLEYEHFPKVIEEVILKNE
;
A
#
# COMPACT_ATOMS: atom_id res chain seq x y z
N MET A 1 -25.99 -8.11 -16.94
CA MET A 1 -24.54 -8.01 -17.18
C MET A 1 -24.17 -6.53 -17.12
N ALA A 2 -23.75 -6.03 -15.94
CA ALA A 2 -23.35 -4.64 -15.77
C ALA A 2 -21.89 -4.50 -16.21
N SER A 3 -21.65 -3.62 -17.17
CA SER A 3 -20.36 -3.26 -17.71
C SER A 3 -19.49 -2.67 -16.58
N LYS A 4 -18.41 -3.36 -16.20
CA LYS A 4 -17.39 -2.85 -15.29
C LYS A 4 -16.66 -1.67 -15.96
N VAL A 5 -17.05 -0.45 -15.62
CA VAL A 5 -16.30 0.74 -16.04
C VAL A 5 -15.07 0.85 -15.16
N LYS A 6 -13.92 0.46 -15.71
CA LYS A 6 -12.61 0.72 -15.10
C LYS A 6 -12.35 2.23 -15.15
N LYS A 7 -12.28 2.88 -13.98
CA LYS A 7 -11.91 4.31 -13.90
C LYS A 7 -10.39 4.43 -13.99
N TYR A 8 -9.92 5.01 -15.09
CA TYR A 8 -8.55 5.53 -15.17
C TYR A 8 -8.44 6.81 -14.32
N LEU A 9 -7.26 7.09 -13.82
CA LEU A 9 -6.98 8.30 -13.05
C LEU A 9 -7.10 9.53 -13.98
N ASN A 10 -8.29 10.12 -14.04
CA ASN A 10 -8.53 11.35 -14.77
C ASN A 10 -8.49 12.52 -13.78
N ILE A 11 -7.38 13.26 -13.77
CA ILE A 11 -7.29 14.54 -13.06
C ILE A 11 -7.90 15.59 -13.98
N LEU A 12 -9.09 16.08 -13.63
CA LEU A 12 -9.69 17.21 -14.31
C LEU A 12 -8.89 18.49 -14.04
N PRO A 13 -8.56 19.31 -15.06
CA PRO A 13 -7.96 20.61 -14.83
C PRO A 13 -8.88 21.50 -14.05
N GLN A 14 -8.35 22.20 -13.05
CA GLN A 14 -9.08 23.18 -12.25
C GLN A 14 -9.50 24.35 -13.15
N THR A 15 -10.79 24.43 -13.49
CA THR A 15 -11.40 25.62 -14.06
C THR A 15 -12.05 26.46 -12.97
N PRO A 16 -11.96 27.80 -13.03
CA PRO A 16 -12.48 28.66 -11.97
C PRO A 16 -14.01 28.72 -11.95
N TYR A 17 -14.54 28.61 -10.75
CA TYR A 17 -15.90 28.85 -10.25
C TYR A 17 -16.97 29.33 -11.23
N LEU A 18 -17.91 28.45 -11.50
CA LEU A 18 -19.28 28.84 -11.89
C LEU A 18 -20.24 28.35 -10.80
N LEU A 19 -20.80 29.28 -10.04
CA LEU A 19 -21.85 29.03 -9.04
C LEU A 19 -23.13 28.55 -9.75
N ILE A 20 -23.42 27.24 -9.70
CA ILE A 20 -24.72 26.70 -10.06
C ILE A 20 -25.39 26.22 -8.77
N PHE A 21 -26.51 26.82 -8.42
CA PHE A 21 -27.40 26.39 -7.36
C PHE A 21 -27.95 25.00 -7.68
N ILE A 22 -27.59 23.98 -6.90
CA ILE A 22 -28.19 22.65 -6.90
C ILE A 22 -28.76 22.41 -5.49
N PRO A 23 -30.06 22.00 -5.37
CA PRO A 23 -30.66 21.86 -4.07
C PRO A 23 -30.14 20.65 -3.30
N PHE A 24 -29.72 20.93 -2.12
CA PHE A 24 -29.56 20.19 -0.88
C PHE A 24 -30.00 18.71 -0.89
N PHE A 25 -29.05 17.82 -1.18
CA PHE A 25 -28.87 16.52 -0.54
C PHE A 25 -27.39 16.16 -0.61
N VAL A 26 -26.55 16.99 0.00
CA VAL A 26 -25.16 16.62 0.28
C VAL A 26 -25.21 15.82 1.56
N VAL A 27 -25.11 14.50 1.44
CA VAL A 27 -24.60 13.68 2.54
C VAL A 27 -23.17 14.19 2.77
N THR A 28 -23.05 15.13 3.69
CA THR A 28 -21.75 15.60 4.17
C THR A 28 -21.04 14.42 4.79
N LYS A 29 -20.13 13.80 4.00
CA LYS A 29 -19.03 13.05 4.57
C LYS A 29 -18.28 14.09 5.39
N GLN A 30 -18.61 14.22 6.67
CA GLN A 30 -17.84 15.03 7.62
C GLN A 30 -16.44 14.39 7.67
N LEU A 31 -15.57 14.81 6.75
CA LEU A 31 -14.14 14.57 6.84
C LEU A 31 -13.71 15.34 8.10
N ASN A 32 -13.40 14.61 9.15
CA ASN A 32 -12.66 15.18 10.25
C ASN A 32 -11.37 15.76 9.66
N PHE A 33 -11.27 17.09 9.60
CA PHE A 33 -10.19 17.84 8.94
C PHE A 33 -8.79 17.56 9.52
N ASN A 34 -8.71 16.64 10.48
CA ASN A 34 -7.46 16.31 11.21
C ASN A 34 -6.99 14.85 11.04
N MET A 35 -7.71 13.98 10.30
CA MET A 35 -7.25 12.59 10.12
C MET A 35 -6.26 12.48 8.97
N LYS A 36 -5.13 11.79 9.22
CA LYS A 36 -4.14 11.49 8.16
C LYS A 36 -4.75 10.66 7.05
N ARG A 37 -4.48 11.04 5.81
CA ARG A 37 -4.98 10.38 4.59
C ARG A 37 -3.95 9.37 4.12
N ILE A 38 -4.40 8.15 3.90
CA ILE A 38 -3.58 7.03 3.45
C ILE A 38 -3.95 6.70 2.01
N VAL A 39 -2.96 6.68 1.11
CA VAL A 39 -3.06 6.06 -0.20
C VAL A 39 -2.26 4.77 -0.21
N ILE A 40 -2.88 3.67 -0.67
CA ILE A 40 -2.25 2.35 -0.73
C ILE A 40 -1.92 1.99 -2.17
N PHE A 41 -0.71 1.51 -2.43
CA PHE A 41 -0.32 0.88 -3.69
C PHE A 41 -0.34 -0.63 -3.57
N ALA A 42 -0.98 -1.33 -4.53
CA ALA A 42 -1.05 -2.78 -4.56
C ALA A 42 -1.08 -3.30 -6.00
N SER A 43 -0.29 -4.34 -6.31
CA SER A 43 -0.21 -4.92 -7.67
C SER A 43 -1.00 -6.23 -7.83
N GLY A 44 -1.48 -6.84 -6.75
CA GLY A 44 -1.96 -8.22 -6.76
C GLY A 44 -3.26 -8.48 -6.00
N SER A 45 -3.21 -9.45 -5.08
CA SER A 45 -4.40 -9.92 -4.34
C SER A 45 -5.07 -8.84 -3.50
N GLY A 46 -4.31 -7.88 -2.97
CA GLY A 46 -4.80 -6.80 -2.13
C GLY A 46 -5.23 -7.23 -0.72
N SER A 47 -4.77 -8.39 -0.24
CA SER A 47 -5.11 -8.90 1.09
C SER A 47 -4.61 -7.98 2.21
N ASN A 48 -3.39 -7.46 2.11
CA ASN A 48 -2.87 -6.47 3.04
C ASN A 48 -3.61 -5.12 2.92
N ALA A 49 -3.93 -4.69 1.71
CA ALA A 49 -4.74 -3.47 1.52
C ALA A 49 -6.12 -3.61 2.20
N GLU A 50 -6.80 -4.73 2.02
CA GLU A 50 -8.07 -5.02 2.69
C GLU A 50 -7.94 -4.98 4.22
N ASN A 51 -6.89 -5.59 4.76
CA ASN A 51 -6.64 -5.62 6.19
C ASN A 51 -6.40 -4.21 6.77
N ILE A 52 -5.58 -3.39 6.10
CA ILE A 52 -5.32 -1.99 6.45
C ILE A 52 -6.61 -1.16 6.40
N ILE A 53 -7.40 -1.30 5.33
CA ILE A 53 -8.69 -0.59 5.19
C ILE A 53 -9.61 -0.92 6.36
N LYS A 54 -9.81 -2.21 6.67
CA LYS A 54 -10.67 -2.65 7.77
C LYS A 54 -10.20 -2.13 9.13
N HIS A 55 -8.89 -2.13 9.37
CA HIS A 55 -8.30 -1.60 10.59
C HIS A 55 -8.66 -0.12 10.77
N PHE A 56 -8.37 0.74 9.78
CA PHE A 56 -8.65 2.18 9.89
C PHE A 56 -10.14 2.51 9.81
N GLN A 57 -10.96 1.68 9.17
CA GLN A 57 -12.42 1.80 9.28
C GLN A 57 -12.93 1.51 10.69
N SER A 58 -12.24 0.68 11.47
CA SER A 58 -12.57 0.36 12.85
C SER A 58 -12.04 1.39 13.84
N THR A 59 -10.73 1.70 13.77
CA THR A 59 -10.06 2.58 14.76
C THR A 59 -10.37 4.06 14.57
N LYS A 60 -10.63 4.49 13.32
CA LYS A 60 -10.86 5.91 12.96
C LYS A 60 -9.69 6.84 13.27
N THR A 61 -8.48 6.32 13.42
CA THR A 61 -7.25 7.09 13.66
C THR A 61 -6.67 7.70 12.39
N ALA A 62 -6.99 7.12 11.23
CA ALA A 62 -6.68 7.67 9.91
C ALA A 62 -7.74 7.24 8.90
N VAL A 63 -7.66 7.73 7.67
CA VAL A 63 -8.59 7.36 6.60
C VAL A 63 -7.83 6.86 5.37
N VAL A 64 -8.19 5.68 4.87
CA VAL A 64 -7.74 5.22 3.56
C VAL A 64 -8.62 5.92 2.52
N THR A 65 -8.02 6.86 1.78
CA THR A 65 -8.72 7.65 0.76
C THR A 65 -8.80 6.91 -0.56
N HIS A 66 -7.71 6.19 -0.92
CA HIS A 66 -7.61 5.59 -2.25
C HIS A 66 -6.68 4.39 -2.29
N VAL A 67 -6.92 3.49 -3.25
CA VAL A 67 -5.99 2.41 -3.59
C VAL A 67 -5.58 2.56 -5.06
N LEU A 68 -4.27 2.55 -5.31
CA LEU A 68 -3.70 2.62 -6.65
C LEU A 68 -3.13 1.27 -7.07
N SER A 69 -3.45 0.81 -8.27
CA SER A 69 -2.87 -0.41 -8.85
C SER A 69 -2.31 -0.17 -10.25
N ASN A 70 -1.17 -0.79 -10.52
CA ASN A 70 -0.52 -0.82 -11.84
C ASN A 70 -0.92 -2.05 -12.67
N ASN A 71 -1.81 -2.89 -12.16
CA ASN A 71 -2.24 -4.13 -12.80
C ASN A 71 -3.78 -4.14 -12.90
N GLU A 72 -4.28 -4.11 -14.12
CA GLU A 72 -5.73 -4.09 -14.39
C GLU A 72 -6.47 -5.37 -13.92
N HIS A 73 -5.74 -6.49 -13.75
CA HIS A 73 -6.28 -7.75 -13.28
C HIS A 73 -6.10 -7.97 -11.77
N ALA A 74 -5.62 -6.94 -11.04
CA ALA A 74 -5.43 -7.04 -9.60
C ALA A 74 -6.77 -7.25 -8.88
N LYS A 75 -6.82 -8.27 -8.02
CA LYS A 75 -8.01 -8.57 -7.20
C LYS A 75 -8.30 -7.49 -6.16
N VAL A 76 -7.35 -6.59 -5.92
CA VAL A 76 -7.53 -5.45 -5.00
C VAL A 76 -8.73 -4.60 -5.38
N PHE A 77 -9.05 -4.43 -6.65
CA PHE A 77 -10.22 -3.66 -7.10
C PHE A 77 -11.55 -4.22 -6.56
N GLU A 78 -11.72 -5.55 -6.60
CA GLU A 78 -12.91 -6.22 -6.07
C GLU A 78 -13.03 -6.07 -4.54
N ARG A 79 -11.88 -6.01 -3.84
CA ARG A 79 -11.85 -5.78 -2.38
C ARG A 79 -12.23 -4.35 -2.03
N CYS A 80 -11.68 -3.38 -2.77
CA CYS A 80 -12.01 -1.96 -2.59
C CYS A 80 -13.49 -1.68 -2.84
N GLU A 81 -14.08 -2.26 -3.90
CA GLU A 81 -15.51 -2.15 -4.18
C GLU A 81 -16.37 -2.62 -2.99
N LYS A 82 -16.03 -3.81 -2.41
CA LYS A 82 -16.73 -4.36 -1.24
C LYS A 82 -16.59 -3.51 0.02
N LEU A 83 -15.51 -2.77 0.14
CA LEU A 83 -15.19 -1.93 1.31
C LEU A 83 -15.57 -0.45 1.10
N ASN A 84 -16.16 -0.10 -0.05
CA ASN A 84 -16.50 1.27 -0.46
C ASN A 84 -15.30 2.22 -0.41
N ILE A 85 -14.14 1.75 -0.90
CA ILE A 85 -12.93 2.54 -1.08
C ILE A 85 -12.68 2.76 -2.56
N ASP A 86 -12.39 3.99 -2.94
CA ASP A 86 -12.03 4.32 -4.31
C ASP A 86 -10.71 3.66 -4.70
N ALA A 87 -10.66 3.12 -5.92
CA ALA A 87 -9.47 2.49 -6.46
C ALA A 87 -9.29 2.84 -7.94
N SER A 88 -8.06 3.13 -8.36
CA SER A 88 -7.74 3.50 -9.73
C SER A 88 -6.57 2.70 -10.29
N LEU A 89 -6.67 2.43 -11.59
CA LEU A 89 -5.57 1.92 -12.38
C LEU A 89 -4.70 3.09 -12.85
N PHE A 90 -3.39 2.90 -12.83
CA PHE A 90 -2.43 3.80 -13.45
C PHE A 90 -1.44 3.03 -14.29
N ASP A 91 -0.84 3.69 -15.28
CA ASP A 91 0.15 3.10 -16.15
C ASP A 91 1.58 3.57 -15.82
N ARG A 92 2.55 2.99 -16.51
CA ARG A 92 3.96 3.31 -16.26
C ARG A 92 4.30 4.75 -16.67
N GLU A 93 3.64 5.32 -17.65
CA GLU A 93 3.91 6.69 -18.12
C GLU A 93 3.50 7.71 -17.07
N SER A 94 2.25 7.64 -16.58
CA SER A 94 1.71 8.47 -15.50
C SER A 94 2.47 8.34 -14.19
N PHE A 95 3.11 7.19 -13.94
CA PHE A 95 3.87 6.94 -12.74
C PHE A 95 5.33 7.44 -12.82
N THR A 96 5.99 7.26 -14.00
CA THR A 96 7.43 7.49 -14.09
C THR A 96 7.81 8.74 -14.87
N LYS A 97 7.04 9.11 -15.91
CA LYS A 97 7.41 10.18 -16.85
C LYS A 97 6.72 11.49 -16.56
N ASP A 98 5.40 11.49 -16.47
CA ASP A 98 4.63 12.69 -16.12
C ASP A 98 4.35 12.77 -14.61
N ASP A 99 3.66 13.83 -14.19
CA ASP A 99 3.39 14.08 -12.78
C ASP A 99 1.95 13.70 -12.37
N THR A 100 1.24 12.94 -13.18
CA THR A 100 -0.16 12.59 -12.92
C THR A 100 -0.34 11.90 -11.57
N VAL A 101 0.43 10.83 -11.32
CA VAL A 101 0.38 10.11 -10.04
C VAL A 101 0.92 10.98 -8.91
N LEU A 102 2.01 11.73 -9.12
CA LEU A 102 2.57 12.61 -8.10
C LEU A 102 1.57 13.70 -7.67
N ASN A 103 0.93 14.36 -8.62
CA ASN A 103 -0.08 15.39 -8.35
C ASN A 103 -1.30 14.80 -7.61
N PHE A 104 -1.73 13.59 -7.98
CA PHE A 104 -2.78 12.88 -7.26
C PHE A 104 -2.39 12.62 -5.80
N LEU A 105 -1.16 12.14 -5.56
CA LEU A 105 -0.66 11.87 -4.20
C LEU A 105 -0.59 13.14 -3.36
N HIS A 106 -0.19 14.29 -3.92
CA HIS A 106 -0.19 15.56 -3.19
C HIS A 106 -1.58 15.98 -2.70
N VAL A 107 -2.64 15.62 -3.44
CA VAL A 107 -4.02 15.93 -3.06
C VAL A 107 -4.59 14.92 -2.07
N GLU A 108 -4.27 13.63 -2.25
CA GLU A 108 -4.98 12.52 -1.57
C GLU A 108 -4.20 11.87 -0.43
N ALA A 109 -2.88 12.10 -0.32
CA ALA A 109 -2.04 11.38 0.61
C ALA A 109 -1.30 12.27 1.60
N ASP A 110 -1.35 11.91 2.87
CA ASP A 110 -0.38 12.34 3.89
C ASP A 110 0.66 11.24 4.13
N ILE A 111 0.27 9.98 3.92
CA ILE A 111 1.12 8.78 4.02
C ILE A 111 0.80 7.83 2.87
N ILE A 112 1.82 7.19 2.33
CA ILE A 112 1.74 6.22 1.25
C ILE A 112 2.14 4.85 1.78
N ILE A 113 1.34 3.82 1.51
CA ILE A 113 1.61 2.44 1.94
C ILE A 113 1.79 1.55 0.71
N LEU A 114 2.88 0.80 0.68
CA LEU A 114 3.13 -0.23 -0.33
C LEU A 114 2.71 -1.59 0.23
N ALA A 115 1.61 -2.12 -0.27
CA ALA A 115 1.01 -3.37 0.19
C ALA A 115 1.06 -4.43 -0.93
N GLY A 116 2.23 -4.99 -1.17
CA GLY A 116 2.48 -5.89 -2.31
C GLY A 116 2.52 -5.15 -3.64
N PHE A 117 3.17 -4.00 -3.67
CA PHE A 117 3.43 -3.23 -4.88
C PHE A 117 4.77 -3.62 -5.47
N LEU A 118 4.81 -3.90 -6.79
CA LEU A 118 5.96 -4.55 -7.43
C LEU A 118 6.89 -3.61 -8.21
N TRP A 119 6.47 -2.37 -8.48
CA TRP A 119 7.34 -1.42 -9.16
C TRP A 119 8.13 -0.59 -8.16
N ARG A 120 9.35 -0.20 -8.58
CA ARG A 120 10.15 0.77 -7.83
C ARG A 120 9.46 2.13 -7.84
N ILE A 121 9.40 2.77 -6.67
CA ILE A 121 8.87 4.13 -6.55
C ILE A 121 9.86 5.10 -7.23
N PRO A 122 9.39 5.99 -8.13
CA PRO A 122 10.24 7.01 -8.74
C PRO A 122 10.83 7.97 -7.72
N ALA A 123 12.07 8.42 -7.95
CA ALA A 123 12.77 9.36 -7.06
C ALA A 123 11.92 10.60 -6.75
N LYS A 124 11.25 11.19 -7.74
CA LYS A 124 10.38 12.35 -7.55
C LYS A 124 9.26 12.14 -6.51
N ILE A 125 8.75 10.91 -6.37
CA ILE A 125 7.73 10.59 -5.35
C ILE A 125 8.40 10.41 -3.99
N VAL A 126 9.57 9.75 -3.94
CA VAL A 126 10.35 9.58 -2.70
C VAL A 126 10.74 10.94 -2.12
N GLU A 127 11.24 11.84 -2.96
CA GLU A 127 11.63 13.21 -2.60
C GLU A 127 10.45 14.06 -2.11
N ALA A 128 9.28 13.89 -2.73
CA ALA A 128 8.06 14.62 -2.35
C ALA A 128 7.43 14.12 -1.04
N PHE A 129 7.70 12.86 -0.66
CA PHE A 129 7.13 12.24 0.53
C PHE A 129 8.21 11.66 1.46
N PRO A 130 9.17 12.48 1.97
CA PRO A 130 10.26 12.01 2.80
C PRO A 130 9.75 11.41 4.11
N ASN A 131 10.15 10.16 4.40
CA ASN A 131 9.70 9.39 5.58
C ASN A 131 8.16 9.20 5.68
N LYS A 132 7.46 9.27 4.53
CA LYS A 132 6.00 9.10 4.45
C LYS A 132 5.58 7.93 3.56
N ILE A 133 6.53 7.16 3.05
CA ILE A 133 6.27 5.96 2.25
C ILE A 133 6.74 4.76 3.06
N ILE A 134 5.81 3.86 3.37
CA ILE A 134 6.07 2.67 4.19
C ILE A 134 5.82 1.43 3.35
N ASN A 135 6.76 0.49 3.37
CA ASN A 135 6.67 -0.80 2.71
C ASN A 135 6.69 -1.94 3.72
N ILE A 136 6.06 -3.06 3.35
CA ILE A 136 6.25 -4.34 4.02
C ILE A 136 6.99 -5.29 3.10
N HIS A 137 8.08 -5.88 3.60
CA HIS A 137 8.87 -6.88 2.92
C HIS A 137 8.74 -8.24 3.62
N PRO A 138 8.50 -9.35 2.88
CA PRO A 138 8.17 -10.64 3.48
C PRO A 138 9.41 -11.46 3.89
N ALA A 139 10.45 -10.78 4.39
CA ALA A 139 11.65 -11.39 4.99
C ALA A 139 12.29 -10.44 6.01
N LEU A 140 13.29 -10.96 6.73
CA LEU A 140 14.11 -10.18 7.67
C LEU A 140 15.23 -9.46 6.90
N LEU A 141 14.99 -8.20 6.52
CA LEU A 141 16.02 -7.39 5.88
C LEU A 141 17.27 -7.23 6.78
N PRO A 142 18.48 -7.17 6.19
CA PRO A 142 18.78 -7.03 4.77
C PRO A 142 18.79 -8.34 3.97
N LYS A 143 18.62 -9.51 4.62
CA LYS A 143 18.53 -10.78 3.90
C LYS A 143 17.30 -10.81 3.00
N TYR A 144 17.43 -11.41 1.82
CA TYR A 144 16.34 -11.63 0.87
C TYR A 144 15.63 -10.34 0.43
N GLY A 145 16.30 -9.18 0.48
CA GLY A 145 15.87 -7.91 -0.08
C GLY A 145 16.43 -7.64 -1.47
N GLY A 146 15.97 -6.55 -2.09
CA GLY A 146 16.50 -6.04 -3.34
C GLY A 146 15.80 -6.54 -4.60
N LYS A 147 16.41 -6.23 -5.75
CA LYS A 147 15.81 -6.48 -7.07
C LYS A 147 15.48 -7.96 -7.29
N GLY A 148 14.21 -8.25 -7.58
CA GLY A 148 13.73 -9.62 -7.85
C GLY A 148 13.22 -10.36 -6.62
N MET A 149 13.47 -9.85 -5.41
CA MET A 149 13.02 -10.44 -4.15
C MET A 149 11.62 -9.93 -3.77
N TYR A 150 10.59 -10.56 -4.34
CA TYR A 150 9.18 -10.25 -4.05
C TYR A 150 8.31 -11.51 -4.15
N GLY A 151 7.22 -11.52 -3.39
CA GLY A 151 6.23 -12.60 -3.39
C GLY A 151 6.89 -13.97 -3.16
N MET A 152 6.50 -14.97 -3.92
CA MET A 152 6.99 -16.35 -3.77
C MET A 152 8.51 -16.50 -3.99
N ASN A 153 9.16 -15.57 -4.68
CA ASN A 153 10.62 -15.65 -4.87
C ASN A 153 11.36 -15.57 -3.53
N VAL A 154 10.89 -14.74 -2.61
CA VAL A 154 11.45 -14.61 -1.25
C VAL A 154 11.30 -15.92 -0.49
N HIS A 155 10.09 -16.49 -0.46
CA HIS A 155 9.83 -17.73 0.29
C HIS A 155 10.60 -18.93 -0.26
N LYS A 156 10.77 -19.01 -1.58
CA LYS A 156 11.61 -20.02 -2.23
C LYS A 156 13.07 -19.85 -1.83
N ALA A 157 13.59 -18.63 -1.88
CA ALA A 157 14.98 -18.35 -1.49
C ALA A 157 15.26 -18.68 -0.01
N VAL A 158 14.34 -18.32 0.89
CA VAL A 158 14.40 -18.69 2.31
C VAL A 158 14.44 -20.21 2.49
N LYS A 159 13.56 -20.94 1.77
CA LYS A 159 13.53 -22.41 1.80
C LYS A 159 14.81 -23.04 1.26
N GLU A 160 15.29 -22.58 0.11
CA GLU A 160 16.49 -23.08 -0.56
C GLU A 160 17.76 -22.89 0.30
N ASN A 161 17.81 -21.81 1.10
CA ASN A 161 18.90 -21.54 2.02
C ASN A 161 18.78 -22.28 3.38
N ASN A 162 17.75 -23.13 3.55
CA ASN A 162 17.49 -23.89 4.77
C ASN A 162 17.49 -23.01 6.04
N GLU A 163 16.92 -21.81 5.95
CA GLU A 163 16.78 -20.93 7.12
C GLU A 163 15.90 -21.59 8.18
N THR A 164 16.24 -21.39 9.44
CA THR A 164 15.49 -21.90 10.60
C THR A 164 14.46 -20.90 11.12
N GLU A 165 14.55 -19.65 10.67
CA GLU A 165 13.60 -18.58 10.94
C GLU A 165 13.46 -17.67 9.74
N THR A 166 12.35 -16.98 9.66
CA THR A 166 12.10 -15.89 8.72
C THR A 166 11.18 -14.88 9.39
N GLY A 167 10.71 -13.88 8.67
CA GLY A 167 9.83 -12.88 9.24
C GLY A 167 9.39 -11.83 8.23
N ILE A 168 8.95 -10.71 8.76
CA ILE A 168 8.59 -9.52 8.00
C ILE A 168 9.47 -8.36 8.40
N THR A 169 9.66 -7.42 7.47
CA THR A 169 10.26 -6.12 7.74
C THR A 169 9.34 -5.02 7.24
N ILE A 170 8.94 -4.12 8.14
CA ILE A 170 8.24 -2.89 7.81
C ILE A 170 9.28 -1.77 7.87
N HIS A 171 9.42 -1.02 6.78
CA HIS A 171 10.48 -0.03 6.64
C HIS A 171 10.02 1.19 5.84
N TYR A 172 10.70 2.31 6.01
CA TYR A 172 10.54 3.46 5.13
C TYR A 172 11.15 3.16 3.76
N VAL A 173 10.58 3.75 2.72
CA VAL A 173 11.07 3.61 1.35
C VAL A 173 12.01 4.78 1.04
N ASN A 174 13.17 4.44 0.47
CA ASN A 174 14.11 5.36 -0.12
C ASN A 174 14.29 5.07 -1.63
N GLU A 175 15.30 5.65 -2.25
CA GLU A 175 15.58 5.45 -3.67
C GLU A 175 16.06 4.04 -4.03
N ASN A 176 16.51 3.25 -3.06
CA ASN A 176 16.99 1.89 -3.26
C ASN A 176 15.91 0.87 -2.87
N TYR A 177 15.98 -0.34 -3.45
CA TYR A 177 15.07 -1.41 -3.06
C TYR A 177 15.42 -1.92 -1.66
N ASP A 178 14.44 -1.93 -0.76
CA ASP A 178 14.46 -2.55 0.56
C ASP A 178 15.63 -2.10 1.49
N GLU A 179 16.20 -0.90 1.25
CA GLU A 179 17.33 -0.34 2.01
C GLU A 179 16.94 0.81 2.95
N GLY A 180 15.67 1.18 2.99
CA GLY A 180 15.18 2.24 3.87
C GLY A 180 15.23 1.86 5.35
N ALA A 181 15.15 2.87 6.23
CA ALA A 181 15.21 2.66 7.67
C ALA A 181 14.10 1.71 8.17
N ILE A 182 14.50 0.70 8.93
CA ILE A 182 13.59 -0.30 9.49
C ILE A 182 12.74 0.35 10.58
N ILE A 183 11.43 0.16 10.52
CA ILE A 183 10.45 0.59 11.52
C ILE A 183 10.18 -0.55 12.50
N PHE A 184 9.96 -1.77 11.95
CA PHE A 184 9.57 -2.93 12.76
C PHE A 184 9.96 -4.23 12.04
N GLN A 185 10.29 -5.25 12.81
CA GLN A 185 10.46 -6.62 12.34
C GLN A 185 9.75 -7.59 13.28
N ALA A 186 9.15 -8.65 12.73
CA ALA A 186 8.63 -9.79 13.45
C ALA A 186 9.16 -11.09 12.84
N THR A 187 9.39 -12.10 13.68
CA THR A 187 9.98 -13.38 13.27
C THR A 187 9.01 -14.54 13.44
N THR A 188 9.22 -15.60 12.68
CA THR A 188 8.58 -16.89 12.85
C THR A 188 9.58 -18.02 12.61
N ASN A 189 9.48 -19.10 13.39
CA ASN A 189 10.32 -20.26 13.24
C ASN A 189 9.88 -21.11 12.03
N LEU A 190 10.87 -21.69 11.37
CA LEU A 190 10.69 -22.63 10.26
C LEU A 190 11.10 -24.04 10.70
N VAL A 191 10.39 -25.03 10.19
CA VAL A 191 10.75 -26.44 10.34
C VAL A 191 11.25 -27.01 9.01
N PRO A 192 12.11 -28.01 8.99
CA PRO A 192 12.68 -28.56 7.75
C PRO A 192 11.63 -29.03 6.73
N THR A 193 10.44 -29.37 7.18
CA THR A 193 9.33 -29.83 6.33
C THR A 193 8.52 -28.69 5.72
N ASP A 194 8.69 -27.44 6.17
CA ASP A 194 7.96 -26.30 5.59
C ASP A 194 8.27 -26.17 4.10
N THR A 195 7.25 -26.06 3.30
CA THR A 195 7.33 -25.70 1.88
C THR A 195 7.40 -24.16 1.72
N ALA A 196 7.69 -23.67 0.52
CA ALA A 196 7.62 -22.22 0.26
C ALA A 196 6.20 -21.65 0.49
N ASP A 197 5.16 -22.44 0.24
CA ASP A 197 3.77 -22.04 0.50
C ASP A 197 3.47 -22.01 2.01
N ASP A 198 3.99 -22.96 2.79
CA ASP A 198 3.87 -22.92 4.26
C ASP A 198 4.58 -21.67 4.84
N ILE A 199 5.77 -21.35 4.32
CA ILE A 199 6.50 -20.14 4.69
C ILE A 199 5.66 -18.90 4.36
N ALA A 200 5.09 -18.82 3.15
CA ALA A 200 4.22 -17.72 2.75
C ALA A 200 3.01 -17.58 3.69
N ALA A 201 2.38 -18.69 4.09
CA ALA A 201 1.26 -18.69 5.01
C ALA A 201 1.65 -18.14 6.41
N LYS A 202 2.82 -18.54 6.94
CA LYS A 202 3.36 -18.00 8.20
C LYS A 202 3.64 -16.50 8.12
N ILE A 203 4.21 -16.04 7.00
CA ILE A 203 4.47 -14.62 6.76
C ILE A 203 3.16 -13.82 6.69
N HIS A 204 2.14 -14.33 6.01
CA HIS A 204 0.83 -13.64 5.96
C HIS A 204 0.19 -13.45 7.33
N VAL A 205 0.38 -14.38 8.27
CA VAL A 205 -0.09 -14.20 9.66
C VAL A 205 0.59 -12.99 10.30
N LEU A 206 1.92 -12.88 10.17
CA LEU A 206 2.68 -11.74 10.71
C LEU A 206 2.29 -10.42 10.04
N GLU A 207 2.13 -10.42 8.71
CA GLU A 207 1.68 -9.24 7.97
C GLU A 207 0.33 -8.73 8.48
N TYR A 208 -0.64 -9.64 8.62
CA TYR A 208 -1.99 -9.28 9.08
C TYR A 208 -2.02 -8.78 10.51
N GLU A 209 -1.19 -9.36 11.38
CA GLU A 209 -1.13 -8.97 12.78
C GLU A 209 -0.47 -7.61 12.97
N HIS A 210 0.62 -7.35 12.27
CA HIS A 210 1.52 -6.23 12.60
C HIS A 210 1.36 -5.03 11.67
N PHE A 211 1.14 -5.23 10.36
CA PHE A 211 1.26 -4.13 9.40
C PHE A 211 0.29 -2.97 9.69
N PRO A 212 -1.01 -3.18 9.90
CA PRO A 212 -1.92 -2.08 10.20
C PRO A 212 -1.58 -1.36 11.50
N LYS A 213 -1.17 -2.10 12.55
CA LYS A 213 -0.83 -1.55 13.86
C LYS A 213 0.43 -0.68 13.79
N VAL A 214 1.45 -1.14 13.08
CA VAL A 214 2.71 -0.37 12.90
C VAL A 214 2.46 0.90 12.10
N ILE A 215 1.62 0.86 11.05
CA ILE A 215 1.21 2.06 10.31
C ILE A 215 0.52 3.05 11.27
N GLU A 216 -0.41 2.58 12.09
CA GLU A 216 -1.12 3.41 13.05
C GLU A 216 -0.16 4.04 14.07
N GLU A 217 0.78 3.28 14.62
CA GLU A 217 1.80 3.80 15.53
C GLU A 217 2.67 4.88 14.89
N VAL A 218 3.06 4.71 13.61
CA VAL A 218 3.83 5.73 12.87
C VAL A 218 3.02 6.99 12.69
N ILE A 219 1.72 6.87 12.39
CA ILE A 219 0.82 8.02 12.24
C ILE A 219 0.72 8.80 13.54
N LEU A 220 0.46 8.11 14.66
CA LEU A 220 0.25 8.73 15.97
C LEU A 220 1.54 9.35 16.56
N LYS A 221 2.72 8.83 16.21
CA LYS A 221 4.01 9.40 16.65
C LYS A 221 4.39 10.68 15.90
N ASN A 222 3.80 10.92 14.74
CA ASN A 222 4.10 12.06 13.88
C ASN A 222 2.99 13.15 13.93
N GLU A 223 2.10 13.08 14.90
CA GLU A 223 1.17 14.13 15.29
C GLU A 223 1.80 15.09 16.31
#